data_ed81c848d56eff0e14c331bc53a7ab37
#
_entry.id   ed81c848d56eff0e14c331bc53a7ab37
#
_cell.length_a   1.000
_cell.length_b   1.000
_cell.length_c   1.000
_cell.angle_alpha   90.00
_cell.angle_beta   90.00
_cell.angle_gamma   90.00
#
_symmetry.space_group_name_H-M   'P 1'
#
loop_
_entity.id
_entity.type
_entity.pdbx_description
1 polymer ?
#
loop_
_entity_poly.entity_id
_entity_poly.type
_entity_poly.pdbx_seq_one_letter_code
_entity_poly.pdbx_strand_id
1 'polypeptide(L)'
;AMPWSEFDPFLSALVLDYLVDALRLDSSALEPLQLLRSRLVRSVNLDPQTIDDARTSAYTLWVLTREGTMTTAQLEALRASMTSRFEGWERDAAASFLAAAYSRLRLRDEARSLVKSTPSTARAAGAWTPETAAALAASALSEAGLGQEPAARFLVSMAGEDLARTFAAGIVSPLYAAAAARAALTPEVGGLTAGESAASPDLVCTRRADG
;
A
#
# COMPACT_ATOMS: atom_id res chain seq x y z
N ALA A 1 12.13 8.42 -16.19
CA ALA A 1 10.97 8.31 -17.08
C ALA A 1 11.46 8.54 -18.50
N MET A 2 11.11 7.66 -19.40
CA MET A 2 11.37 7.86 -20.83
C MET A 2 10.65 9.14 -21.28
N PRO A 3 11.26 10.02 -22.11
CA PRO A 3 10.66 11.31 -22.47
C PRO A 3 9.32 11.23 -23.20
N TRP A 4 8.96 10.05 -23.65
CA TRP A 4 7.73 9.72 -24.40
C TRP A 4 6.71 8.89 -23.62
N SER A 5 6.97 8.55 -22.35
CA SER A 5 5.96 7.89 -21.52
C SER A 5 5.05 8.94 -20.89
N GLU A 6 3.74 8.74 -21.03
CA GLU A 6 2.77 9.52 -20.25
C GLU A 6 3.03 9.31 -18.76
N PHE A 7 2.81 10.38 -17.99
CA PHE A 7 2.95 10.31 -16.55
C PHE A 7 1.79 9.49 -15.97
N ASP A 8 2.11 8.34 -15.40
CA ASP A 8 1.17 7.49 -14.68
C ASP A 8 1.28 7.79 -13.17
N PRO A 9 0.24 8.38 -12.54
CA PRO A 9 0.27 8.72 -11.11
C PRO A 9 0.40 7.49 -10.21
N PHE A 10 -0.27 6.38 -10.52
CA PHE A 10 -0.21 5.15 -9.74
C PHE A 10 1.19 4.54 -9.76
N LEU A 11 1.72 4.32 -10.96
CA LEU A 11 3.07 3.77 -11.13
C LEU A 11 4.13 4.69 -10.50
N SER A 12 3.96 6.01 -10.62
CA SER A 12 4.87 6.98 -10.05
C SER A 12 4.83 6.99 -8.52
N ALA A 13 3.64 6.89 -7.92
CA ALA A 13 3.48 6.76 -6.48
C ALA A 13 4.10 5.46 -5.97
N LEU A 14 3.90 4.36 -6.69
CA LEU A 14 4.48 3.07 -6.39
C LEU A 14 6.02 3.10 -6.41
N VAL A 15 6.60 3.68 -7.46
CA VAL A 15 8.06 3.87 -7.55
C VAL A 15 8.58 4.69 -6.37
N LEU A 16 7.90 5.78 -6.01
CA LEU A 16 8.27 6.58 -4.85
C LEU A 16 8.19 5.76 -3.56
N ASP A 17 7.11 4.99 -3.36
CA ASP A 17 6.89 4.16 -2.18
C ASP A 17 8.03 3.16 -1.92
N TYR A 18 8.52 2.51 -2.99
CA TYR A 18 9.65 1.58 -2.88
C TYR A 18 11.01 2.29 -2.77
N LEU A 19 11.20 3.40 -3.46
CA LEU A 19 12.45 4.16 -3.41
C LEU A 19 12.69 4.80 -2.03
N VAL A 20 11.64 5.18 -1.32
CA VAL A 20 11.75 5.67 0.05
C VAL A 20 12.45 4.70 0.95
N ASP A 21 12.11 3.42 0.88
CA ASP A 21 12.75 2.40 1.69
C ASP A 21 14.20 2.16 1.25
N ALA A 22 14.46 2.16 -0.06
CA ALA A 22 15.80 2.03 -0.59
C ALA A 22 16.71 3.20 -0.22
N LEU A 23 16.17 4.44 -0.19
CA LEU A 23 16.94 5.66 0.13
C LEU A 23 17.26 5.84 1.60
N ARG A 24 16.58 5.16 2.49
CA ARG A 24 17.04 5.04 3.88
C ARG A 24 18.41 4.38 3.96
N LEU A 25 18.80 3.69 2.89
CA LEU A 25 20.09 3.00 2.76
C LEU A 25 21.13 3.82 1.96
N ASP A 26 20.69 4.72 1.06
CA ASP A 26 21.58 5.54 0.22
C ASP A 26 20.94 6.88 -0.15
N SER A 27 21.57 7.99 0.23
CA SER A 27 21.08 9.35 0.00
C SER A 27 21.40 9.92 -1.38
N SER A 28 22.06 9.19 -2.27
CA SER A 28 22.57 9.70 -3.55
C SER A 28 21.49 10.06 -4.59
N ALA A 29 20.24 9.64 -4.38
CA ALA A 29 19.13 9.81 -5.34
C ALA A 29 18.12 10.90 -4.96
N LEU A 30 18.50 11.90 -4.15
CA LEU A 30 17.56 12.90 -3.60
C LEU A 30 16.93 13.81 -4.65
N GLU A 31 17.67 14.24 -5.67
CA GLU A 31 17.17 15.22 -6.66
C GLU A 31 16.06 14.66 -7.57
N PRO A 32 16.22 13.48 -8.20
CA PRO A 32 15.16 12.87 -8.98
C PRO A 32 13.88 12.61 -8.18
N LEU A 33 14.01 12.35 -6.88
CA LEU A 33 12.86 12.11 -6.01
C LEU A 33 12.10 13.38 -5.67
N GLN A 34 12.79 14.51 -5.50
CA GLN A 34 12.13 15.79 -5.30
C GLN A 34 11.27 16.16 -6.52
N LEU A 35 11.76 15.89 -7.73
CA LEU A 35 11.00 16.11 -8.95
C LEU A 35 9.79 15.18 -9.02
N LEU A 36 9.96 13.90 -8.71
CA LEU A 36 8.88 12.92 -8.68
C LEU A 36 7.81 13.30 -7.65
N ARG A 37 8.22 13.66 -6.43
CA ARG A 37 7.32 14.16 -5.38
C ARG A 37 6.52 15.39 -5.86
N SER A 38 7.19 16.37 -6.45
CA SER A 38 6.55 17.59 -6.93
C SER A 38 5.51 17.32 -8.03
N ARG A 39 5.77 16.34 -8.89
CA ARG A 39 4.81 15.90 -9.90
C ARG A 39 3.64 15.16 -9.26
N LEU A 40 3.89 14.27 -8.31
CA LEU A 40 2.85 13.53 -7.60
C LEU A 40 1.91 14.45 -6.82
N VAL A 41 2.43 15.44 -6.11
CA VAL A 41 1.59 16.44 -5.41
C VAL A 41 0.61 17.12 -6.36
N ARG A 42 1.06 17.44 -7.59
CA ARG A 42 0.21 18.09 -8.61
C ARG A 42 -0.74 17.14 -9.32
N SER A 43 -0.47 15.84 -9.30
CA SER A 43 -1.29 14.84 -9.97
C SER A 43 -2.42 14.29 -9.09
N VAL A 44 -2.44 14.63 -7.80
CA VAL A 44 -3.52 14.18 -6.91
C VAL A 44 -4.85 14.75 -7.38
N ASN A 45 -5.76 13.86 -7.75
CA ASN A 45 -7.12 14.23 -8.12
C ASN A 45 -8.01 14.28 -6.86
N LEU A 46 -8.38 15.47 -6.42
CA LEU A 46 -9.21 15.68 -5.22
C LEU A 46 -10.72 15.57 -5.53
N ASP A 47 -11.10 15.47 -6.80
CA ASP A 47 -12.47 15.27 -7.25
C ASP A 47 -12.57 14.07 -8.23
N PRO A 48 -12.25 12.85 -7.75
CA PRO A 48 -12.22 11.67 -8.59
C PRO A 48 -13.59 11.34 -9.17
N GLN A 49 -13.61 10.93 -10.45
CA GLN A 49 -14.86 10.55 -11.14
C GLN A 49 -15.07 9.03 -11.06
N THR A 50 -14.03 8.25 -10.79
CA THR A 50 -14.08 6.80 -10.64
C THR A 50 -13.47 6.38 -9.30
N ILE A 51 -13.86 5.20 -8.82
CA ILE A 51 -13.28 4.64 -7.59
C ILE A 51 -11.79 4.32 -7.77
N ASP A 52 -11.34 3.99 -8.97
CA ASP A 52 -9.94 3.73 -9.27
C ASP A 52 -9.10 5.01 -9.22
N ASP A 53 -9.65 6.16 -9.66
CA ASP A 53 -9.01 7.47 -9.49
C ASP A 53 -8.92 7.83 -7.99
N ALA A 54 -9.96 7.51 -7.23
CA ALA A 54 -9.99 7.72 -5.78
C ALA A 54 -8.93 6.87 -5.07
N ARG A 55 -8.80 5.59 -5.45
CA ARG A 55 -7.74 4.69 -4.94
C ARG A 55 -6.35 5.23 -5.24
N THR A 56 -6.13 5.65 -6.50
CA THR A 56 -4.85 6.23 -6.93
C THR A 56 -4.52 7.48 -6.15
N SER A 57 -5.47 8.38 -5.95
CA SER A 57 -5.28 9.62 -5.19
C SER A 57 -5.04 9.35 -3.71
N ALA A 58 -5.80 8.44 -3.10
CA ALA A 58 -5.63 8.05 -1.70
C ALA A 58 -4.27 7.37 -1.45
N TYR A 59 -3.86 6.47 -2.34
CA TYR A 59 -2.54 5.84 -2.27
C TYR A 59 -1.40 6.86 -2.46
N THR A 60 -1.54 7.77 -3.42
CA THR A 60 -0.56 8.85 -3.63
C THR A 60 -0.43 9.73 -2.39
N LEU A 61 -1.55 10.11 -1.77
CA LEU A 61 -1.54 10.90 -0.54
C LEU A 61 -0.91 10.14 0.63
N TRP A 62 -1.16 8.83 0.75
CA TRP A 62 -0.48 7.98 1.72
C TRP A 62 1.04 8.02 1.54
N VAL A 63 1.52 7.76 0.32
CA VAL A 63 2.96 7.77 0.01
C VAL A 63 3.59 9.12 0.29
N LEU A 64 2.95 10.22 -0.11
CA LEU A 64 3.42 11.60 0.16
C LEU A 64 3.45 11.90 1.67
N THR A 65 2.45 11.45 2.42
CA THR A 65 2.41 11.63 3.89
C THR A 65 3.53 10.84 4.57
N ARG A 66 3.79 9.62 4.10
CA ARG A 66 4.89 8.78 4.57
C ARG A 66 6.24 9.45 4.36
N GLU A 67 6.39 10.21 3.27
CA GLU A 67 7.55 11.03 2.94
C GLU A 67 7.68 12.33 3.76
N GLY A 68 6.74 12.60 4.63
CA GLY A 68 6.72 13.81 5.44
C GLY A 68 6.08 15.02 4.78
N THR A 69 5.40 14.85 3.63
CA THR A 69 4.62 15.92 3.02
C THR A 69 3.34 16.16 3.84
N MET A 70 3.04 17.43 4.14
CA MET A 70 1.80 17.80 4.83
C MET A 70 0.63 17.71 3.85
N THR A 71 -0.23 16.71 4.03
CA THR A 71 -1.34 16.38 3.11
C THR A 71 -2.72 16.54 3.73
N THR A 72 -2.83 17.11 4.93
CA THR A 72 -4.09 17.17 5.69
C THR A 72 -5.25 17.77 4.89
N ALA A 73 -5.04 18.90 4.25
CA ALA A 73 -6.09 19.56 3.47
C ALA A 73 -6.55 18.71 2.26
N GLN A 74 -5.60 18.03 1.60
CA GLN A 74 -5.90 17.15 0.47
C GLN A 74 -6.65 15.89 0.93
N LEU A 75 -6.27 15.31 2.07
CA LEU A 75 -6.96 14.17 2.66
C LEU A 75 -8.42 14.49 2.98
N GLU A 76 -8.68 15.65 3.61
CA GLU A 76 -10.03 16.10 3.91
C GLU A 76 -10.85 16.37 2.65
N ALA A 77 -10.26 17.03 1.65
CA ALA A 77 -10.93 17.30 0.40
C ALA A 77 -11.29 16.00 -0.36
N LEU A 78 -10.34 15.07 -0.46
CA LEU A 78 -10.59 13.78 -1.09
C LEU A 78 -11.66 12.98 -0.34
N ARG A 79 -11.59 12.93 1.00
CA ARG A 79 -12.59 12.27 1.84
C ARG A 79 -13.99 12.84 1.60
N ALA A 80 -14.12 14.15 1.58
CA ALA A 80 -15.41 14.82 1.34
C ALA A 80 -15.96 14.48 -0.05
N SER A 81 -15.11 14.51 -1.09
CA SER A 81 -15.49 14.14 -2.44
C SER A 81 -15.94 12.67 -2.52
N MET A 82 -15.18 11.75 -1.91
CA MET A 82 -15.53 10.32 -1.88
C MET A 82 -16.87 10.08 -1.16
N THR A 83 -17.09 10.75 -0.04
CA THR A 83 -18.35 10.64 0.73
C THR A 83 -19.56 11.12 -0.08
N SER A 84 -19.38 12.10 -0.93
CA SER A 84 -20.48 12.63 -1.75
C SER A 84 -20.78 11.80 -3.01
N ARG A 85 -19.78 11.03 -3.53
CA ARG A 85 -19.87 10.37 -4.83
C ARG A 85 -19.99 8.86 -4.78
N PHE A 86 -19.34 8.21 -3.82
CA PHE A 86 -19.21 6.76 -3.81
C PHE A 86 -19.86 6.18 -2.56
N GLU A 87 -21.04 5.60 -2.72
CA GLU A 87 -21.71 4.90 -1.62
C GLU A 87 -20.87 3.70 -1.16
N GLY A 88 -20.64 3.60 0.15
CA GLY A 88 -19.89 2.48 0.75
C GLY A 88 -18.39 2.51 0.52
N TRP A 89 -17.82 3.64 0.11
CA TRP A 89 -16.37 3.81 -0.10
C TRP A 89 -15.53 3.51 1.15
N GLU A 90 -16.10 3.59 2.34
CA GLU A 90 -15.43 3.26 3.61
C GLU A 90 -15.02 1.77 3.67
N ARG A 91 -15.54 0.95 2.77
CA ARG A 91 -15.13 -0.45 2.60
C ARG A 91 -14.14 -0.66 1.47
N ASP A 92 -13.74 0.39 0.78
CA ASP A 92 -12.78 0.32 -0.31
C ASP A 92 -11.33 0.42 0.21
N ALA A 93 -10.37 -0.05 -0.59
CA ALA A 93 -8.95 0.10 -0.30
C ALA A 93 -8.53 1.57 -0.10
N ALA A 94 -9.20 2.51 -0.79
CA ALA A 94 -8.97 3.94 -0.63
C ALA A 94 -9.16 4.40 0.82
N ALA A 95 -10.15 3.86 1.55
CA ALA A 95 -10.34 4.17 2.97
C ALA A 95 -9.15 3.71 3.82
N SER A 96 -8.55 2.57 3.50
CA SER A 96 -7.36 2.06 4.18
C SER A 96 -6.14 2.96 3.97
N PHE A 97 -5.94 3.48 2.76
CA PHE A 97 -4.86 4.44 2.49
C PHE A 97 -5.07 5.77 3.22
N LEU A 98 -6.31 6.29 3.25
CA LEU A 98 -6.63 7.48 4.03
C LEU A 98 -6.41 7.24 5.53
N ALA A 99 -6.83 6.09 6.06
CA ALA A 99 -6.61 5.74 7.46
C ALA A 99 -5.12 5.69 7.80
N ALA A 100 -4.30 5.09 6.95
CA ALA A 100 -2.85 5.04 7.11
C ALA A 100 -2.24 6.45 7.12
N ALA A 101 -2.67 7.32 6.20
CA ALA A 101 -2.20 8.70 6.14
C ALA A 101 -2.62 9.50 7.39
N TYR A 102 -3.86 9.40 7.83
CA TYR A 102 -4.33 10.04 9.08
C TYR A 102 -3.54 9.55 10.30
N SER A 103 -3.30 8.24 10.41
CA SER A 103 -2.50 7.68 11.50
C SER A 103 -1.09 8.27 11.53
N ARG A 104 -0.46 8.39 10.35
CA ARG A 104 0.87 8.99 10.21
C ARG A 104 0.90 10.46 10.63
N LEU A 105 -0.19 11.20 10.38
CA LEU A 105 -0.39 12.59 10.82
C LEU A 105 -0.84 12.69 12.28
N ARG A 106 -0.92 11.56 13.02
CA ARG A 106 -1.38 11.46 14.42
C ARG A 106 -2.86 11.82 14.63
N LEU A 107 -3.66 11.82 13.58
CA LEU A 107 -5.12 11.97 13.60
C LEU A 107 -5.77 10.60 13.83
N ARG A 108 -5.62 10.08 15.06
CA ARG A 108 -5.93 8.69 15.39
C ARG A 108 -7.42 8.36 15.34
N ASP A 109 -8.27 9.30 15.69
CA ASP A 109 -9.73 9.07 15.73
C ASP A 109 -10.27 8.97 14.32
N GLU A 110 -9.81 9.82 13.40
CA GLU A 110 -10.10 9.79 11.97
C GLU A 110 -9.61 8.47 11.35
N ALA A 111 -8.37 8.09 11.63
CA ALA A 111 -7.79 6.84 11.16
C ALA A 111 -8.63 5.63 11.60
N ARG A 112 -8.94 5.52 12.91
CA ARG A 112 -9.73 4.42 13.46
C ARG A 112 -11.16 4.38 12.91
N SER A 113 -11.75 5.53 12.63
CA SER A 113 -13.11 5.58 12.06
C SER A 113 -13.19 4.86 10.72
N LEU A 114 -12.14 4.92 9.91
CA LEU A 114 -12.08 4.34 8.57
C LEU A 114 -11.75 2.84 8.55
N VAL A 115 -11.08 2.31 9.59
CA VAL A 115 -10.70 0.88 9.65
C VAL A 115 -11.70 0.02 10.45
N LYS A 116 -12.81 0.58 10.90
CA LYS A 116 -13.89 -0.16 11.58
C LYS A 116 -14.64 -1.09 10.64
N SER A 117 -14.80 -0.69 9.39
CA SER A 117 -15.50 -1.47 8.37
C SER A 117 -14.55 -2.50 7.76
N THR A 118 -15.02 -3.75 7.65
CA THR A 118 -14.28 -4.77 6.90
C THR A 118 -14.24 -4.38 5.43
N PRO A 119 -13.06 -4.31 4.81
CA PRO A 119 -12.93 -3.96 3.41
C PRO A 119 -13.72 -4.92 2.52
N SER A 120 -14.33 -4.37 1.49
CA SER A 120 -14.93 -5.15 0.41
C SER A 120 -13.89 -5.36 -0.67
N THR A 121 -13.73 -6.59 -1.11
CA THR A 121 -12.83 -6.93 -2.23
C THR A 121 -13.51 -6.77 -3.59
N ALA A 122 -14.60 -6.03 -3.63
CA ALA A 122 -15.40 -5.88 -4.82
C ALA A 122 -14.68 -5.07 -5.90
N ARG A 123 -14.63 -5.68 -7.05
CA ARG A 123 -14.41 -5.15 -8.41
C ARG A 123 -13.32 -4.12 -8.56
N ALA A 124 -12.16 -4.60 -8.93
CA ALA A 124 -11.11 -3.77 -9.46
C ALA A 124 -10.95 -4.02 -10.96
N ALA A 125 -10.56 -2.99 -11.68
CA ALA A 125 -10.20 -3.04 -13.08
C ALA A 125 -8.83 -2.39 -13.27
N GLY A 126 -8.11 -2.75 -14.32
CA GLY A 126 -6.83 -2.13 -14.64
C GLY A 126 -5.73 -2.44 -13.63
N ALA A 127 -5.02 -1.41 -13.17
CA ALA A 127 -3.90 -1.53 -12.24
C ALA A 127 -4.34 -1.93 -10.80
N TRP A 128 -5.61 -1.67 -10.45
CA TRP A 128 -6.18 -1.96 -9.14
C TRP A 128 -6.89 -3.32 -9.13
N THR A 129 -6.16 -4.42 -9.31
CA THR A 129 -6.78 -5.74 -9.06
C THR A 129 -7.13 -5.89 -7.58
N PRO A 130 -8.13 -6.72 -7.20
CA PRO A 130 -8.50 -6.95 -5.80
C PRO A 130 -7.29 -7.33 -4.94
N GLU A 131 -6.40 -8.17 -5.48
CA GLU A 131 -5.21 -8.66 -4.81
C GLU A 131 -4.19 -7.53 -4.59
N THR A 132 -3.93 -6.72 -5.63
CA THR A 132 -3.01 -5.57 -5.53
C THR A 132 -3.54 -4.54 -4.54
N ALA A 133 -4.83 -4.22 -4.60
CA ALA A 133 -5.46 -3.28 -3.69
C ALA A 133 -5.38 -3.78 -2.23
N ALA A 134 -5.67 -5.06 -2.00
CA ALA A 134 -5.60 -5.67 -0.66
C ALA A 134 -4.17 -5.68 -0.12
N ALA A 135 -3.18 -6.08 -0.93
CA ALA A 135 -1.79 -6.15 -0.50
C ALA A 135 -1.20 -4.77 -0.18
N LEU A 136 -1.44 -3.76 -1.03
CA LEU A 136 -0.98 -2.40 -0.79
C LEU A 136 -1.67 -1.77 0.43
N ALA A 137 -2.98 -1.98 0.59
CA ALA A 137 -3.73 -1.48 1.75
C ALA A 137 -3.27 -2.16 3.05
N ALA A 138 -3.04 -3.46 3.05
CA ALA A 138 -2.48 -4.19 4.20
C ALA A 138 -1.11 -3.65 4.59
N SER A 139 -0.22 -3.44 3.61
CA SER A 139 1.11 -2.86 3.83
C SER A 139 1.01 -1.46 4.43
N ALA A 140 0.16 -0.59 3.87
CA ALA A 140 -0.02 0.78 4.35
C ALA A 140 -0.53 0.83 5.80
N LEU A 141 -1.54 0.03 6.13
CA LEU A 141 -2.10 -0.04 7.49
C LEU A 141 -1.07 -0.58 8.49
N SER A 142 -0.31 -1.60 8.11
CA SER A 142 0.74 -2.16 8.96
C SER A 142 1.84 -1.14 9.27
N GLU A 143 2.34 -0.43 8.25
CA GLU A 143 3.35 0.60 8.42
C GLU A 143 2.86 1.81 9.23
N ALA A 144 1.57 2.09 9.17
CA ALA A 144 0.94 3.19 9.91
C ALA A 144 0.63 2.85 11.37
N GLY A 145 0.98 1.66 11.85
CA GLY A 145 0.68 1.20 13.21
C GLY A 145 -0.79 0.81 13.42
N LEU A 146 -1.49 0.45 12.34
CA LEU A 146 -2.88 -0.01 12.36
C LEU A 146 -3.00 -1.51 12.06
N GLY A 147 -1.90 -2.26 12.05
CA GLY A 147 -1.86 -3.67 11.68
C GLY A 147 -2.71 -4.59 12.56
N GLN A 148 -3.03 -4.17 13.79
CA GLN A 148 -3.89 -4.93 14.69
C GLN A 148 -5.40 -4.68 14.49
N GLU A 149 -5.76 -3.68 13.72
CA GLU A 149 -7.16 -3.38 13.44
C GLU A 149 -7.81 -4.50 12.60
N PRO A 150 -9.11 -4.79 12.79
CA PRO A 150 -9.78 -5.89 12.08
C PRO A 150 -9.65 -5.82 10.56
N ALA A 151 -9.74 -4.61 9.99
CA ALA A 151 -9.57 -4.39 8.56
C ALA A 151 -8.18 -4.81 8.06
N ALA A 152 -7.13 -4.46 8.79
CA ALA A 152 -5.75 -4.82 8.43
C ALA A 152 -5.54 -6.33 8.48
N ARG A 153 -5.98 -6.99 9.55
CA ARG A 153 -5.88 -8.46 9.69
C ARG A 153 -6.60 -9.19 8.56
N PHE A 154 -7.78 -8.73 8.21
CA PHE A 154 -8.55 -9.29 7.09
C PHE A 154 -7.79 -9.15 5.77
N LEU A 155 -7.25 -7.97 5.47
CA LEU A 155 -6.47 -7.72 4.25
C LEU A 155 -5.18 -8.54 4.20
N VAL A 156 -4.47 -8.70 5.32
CA VAL A 156 -3.27 -9.53 5.42
C VAL A 156 -3.61 -11.00 5.17
N SER A 157 -4.68 -11.52 5.77
CA SER A 157 -5.14 -12.89 5.53
C SER A 157 -5.45 -13.12 4.07
N MET A 158 -6.22 -12.23 3.45
CA MET A 158 -6.54 -12.29 2.03
C MET A 158 -5.29 -12.25 1.13
N ALA A 159 -4.40 -11.29 1.38
CA ALA A 159 -3.17 -11.17 0.61
C ALA A 159 -2.29 -12.42 0.74
N GLY A 160 -2.23 -13.03 1.93
CA GLY A 160 -1.49 -14.26 2.17
C GLY A 160 -2.09 -15.48 1.44
N GLU A 161 -3.40 -15.65 1.50
CA GLU A 161 -4.10 -16.75 0.82
C GLU A 161 -3.96 -16.65 -0.71
N ASP A 162 -4.10 -15.44 -1.25
CA ASP A 162 -3.94 -15.19 -2.67
C ASP A 162 -2.48 -15.36 -3.12
N LEU A 163 -1.52 -14.91 -2.32
CA LEU A 163 -0.11 -15.12 -2.61
C LEU A 163 0.23 -16.61 -2.69
N ALA A 164 -0.25 -17.41 -1.75
CA ALA A 164 -0.05 -18.87 -1.76
C ALA A 164 -0.66 -19.50 -3.01
N ARG A 165 -1.87 -19.08 -3.40
CA ARG A 165 -2.59 -19.57 -4.58
C ARG A 165 -1.89 -19.20 -5.89
N THR A 166 -1.49 -17.94 -6.03
CA THR A 166 -0.80 -17.45 -7.24
C THR A 166 0.60 -18.01 -7.38
N PHE A 167 1.29 -18.23 -6.25
CA PHE A 167 2.60 -18.90 -6.23
C PHE A 167 2.48 -20.36 -6.72
N ALA A 168 1.48 -21.10 -6.24
CA ALA A 168 1.22 -22.45 -6.69
C ALA A 168 0.85 -22.53 -8.18
N ALA A 169 0.22 -21.50 -8.72
CA ALA A 169 -0.13 -21.39 -10.14
C ALA A 169 1.03 -20.88 -11.04
N GLY A 170 2.16 -20.48 -10.46
CA GLY A 170 3.29 -19.92 -11.21
C GLY A 170 3.05 -18.53 -11.79
N ILE A 171 2.01 -17.82 -11.34
CA ILE A 171 1.60 -16.52 -11.88
C ILE A 171 1.67 -15.49 -10.73
N VAL A 172 2.87 -15.07 -10.35
CA VAL A 172 3.02 -14.06 -9.32
C VAL A 172 3.44 -12.73 -9.93
N SER A 173 2.61 -11.69 -9.76
CA SER A 173 3.05 -10.33 -10.00
C SER A 173 4.14 -9.96 -8.98
N PRO A 174 5.35 -9.52 -9.41
CA PRO A 174 6.40 -9.11 -8.48
C PRO A 174 5.96 -7.99 -7.54
N LEU A 175 5.12 -7.08 -8.01
CA LEU A 175 4.53 -6.01 -7.23
C LEU A 175 3.67 -6.55 -6.09
N TYR A 176 2.76 -7.46 -6.42
CA TYR A 176 1.89 -8.08 -5.44
C TYR A 176 2.69 -8.86 -4.38
N ALA A 177 3.67 -9.66 -4.82
CA ALA A 177 4.53 -10.40 -3.91
C ALA A 177 5.29 -9.48 -2.95
N ALA A 178 5.83 -8.37 -3.44
CA ALA A 178 6.54 -7.40 -2.61
C ALA A 178 5.61 -6.72 -1.60
N ALA A 179 4.42 -6.29 -2.01
CA ALA A 179 3.45 -5.65 -1.12
C ALA A 179 2.94 -6.62 -0.03
N ALA A 180 2.61 -7.86 -0.41
CA ALA A 180 2.18 -8.89 0.52
C ALA A 180 3.29 -9.27 1.52
N ALA A 181 4.53 -9.37 1.06
CA ALA A 181 5.69 -9.62 1.93
C ALA A 181 5.90 -8.47 2.92
N ARG A 182 5.82 -7.21 2.48
CA ARG A 182 5.91 -6.05 3.39
C ARG A 182 4.83 -6.10 4.46
N ALA A 183 3.58 -6.38 4.09
CA ALA A 183 2.49 -6.49 5.05
C ALA A 183 2.74 -7.59 6.09
N ALA A 184 3.24 -8.74 5.66
CA ALA A 184 3.52 -9.89 6.55
C ALA A 184 4.74 -9.70 7.45
N LEU A 185 5.74 -8.95 7.00
CA LEU A 185 7.00 -8.75 7.72
C LEU A 185 6.96 -7.57 8.70
N THR A 186 5.91 -6.76 8.69
CA THR A 186 5.79 -5.64 9.61
C THR A 186 5.53 -6.16 11.03
N PRO A 187 6.35 -5.83 12.05
CA PRO A 187 6.32 -6.46 13.38
C PRO A 187 4.97 -6.39 14.11
N GLU A 188 4.15 -5.41 13.79
CA GLU A 188 2.83 -5.23 14.42
C GLU A 188 1.78 -6.24 13.95
N VAL A 189 1.97 -6.84 12.77
CA VAL A 189 1.13 -7.94 12.27
C VAL A 189 1.70 -9.29 12.70
N GLY A 190 2.97 -9.34 13.00
CA GLY A 190 3.72 -10.53 13.43
C GLY A 190 3.39 -11.07 14.81
N GLY A 191 2.18 -10.81 15.31
CA GLY A 191 1.57 -11.58 16.39
C GLY A 191 1.16 -13.01 15.99
N LEU A 192 1.58 -13.50 14.85
CA LEU A 192 1.84 -14.92 14.62
C LEU A 192 3.02 -15.26 15.54
N THR A 193 2.67 -15.54 16.80
CA THR A 193 3.58 -16.22 17.71
C THR A 193 4.28 -17.31 16.89
N ALA A 194 5.60 -17.28 16.92
CA ALA A 194 6.41 -18.46 16.65
C ALA A 194 6.07 -19.51 17.72
N GLY A 195 4.84 -19.96 17.71
CA GLY A 195 4.26 -21.03 18.48
C GLY A 195 4.25 -22.24 17.58
N GLU A 196 5.17 -23.14 17.88
CA GLU A 196 5.39 -24.42 17.25
C GLU A 196 6.15 -24.40 15.92
N SER A 197 7.43 -24.51 16.11
CA SER A 197 8.43 -25.14 15.27
C SER A 197 7.85 -26.35 14.51
N ALA A 198 7.26 -26.13 13.38
CA ALA A 198 7.25 -27.14 12.33
C ALA A 198 8.68 -27.08 11.76
N ALA A 199 9.42 -28.18 11.92
CA ALA A 199 10.79 -28.35 11.50
C ALA A 199 11.01 -27.73 10.12
N SER A 200 11.83 -26.67 10.08
CA SER A 200 12.36 -26.15 8.82
C SER A 200 13.10 -27.29 8.11
N PRO A 201 12.73 -27.62 6.88
CA PRO A 201 13.64 -28.40 6.06
C PRO A 201 14.90 -27.54 5.87
N ASP A 202 16.04 -28.04 6.29
CA ASP A 202 17.35 -27.42 6.10
C ASP A 202 17.53 -27.05 4.63
N LEU A 203 17.37 -25.78 4.31
CA LEU A 203 17.82 -25.21 3.05
C LEU A 203 19.34 -25.09 3.11
N VAL A 204 20.00 -26.21 2.84
CA VAL A 204 21.45 -26.24 2.63
C VAL A 204 21.75 -25.61 1.28
N CYS A 205 22.09 -24.32 1.28
CA CYS A 205 22.71 -23.69 0.13
C CYS A 205 24.11 -24.26 -0.08
N THR A 206 24.23 -25.31 -0.87
CA THR A 206 25.55 -25.78 -1.35
C THR A 206 26.03 -24.81 -2.44
N ARG A 207 27.02 -24.01 -2.07
CA ARG A 207 27.81 -23.23 -3.02
C ARG A 207 28.62 -24.20 -3.87
N ARG A 208 28.21 -24.35 -5.14
CA ARG A 208 29.05 -25.10 -6.11
C ARG A 208 30.28 -24.25 -6.38
N ALA A 209 31.44 -24.76 -5.94
CA ALA A 209 32.72 -24.27 -6.37
C ALA A 209 33.03 -24.95 -7.71
N ASP A 210 32.76 -24.28 -8.79
CA ASP A 210 33.23 -24.66 -10.11
C ASP A 210 34.53 -23.88 -10.33
N GLY A 211 35.63 -24.64 -10.54
CA GLY A 211 36.96 -24.17 -10.87
C GLY A 211 37.06 -23.65 -12.31
#